data_75f99b372dd0d2f5a7d9d60be74edc1a
#
_entry.id   75f99b372dd0d2f5a7d9d60be74edc1a
#
_cell.length_a   1.000
_cell.length_b   1.000
_cell.length_c   1.000
_cell.angle_alpha   90.00
_cell.angle_beta   90.00
_cell.angle_gamma   90.00
#
_symmetry.space_group_name_H-M   'P 1'
#
loop_
_entity.id
_entity.type
_entity.pdbx_description
1 polymer ?
#
loop_
_entity_poly.entity_id
_entity_poly.type
_entity_poly.pdbx_seq_one_letter_code
_entity_poly.pdbx_strand_id
1 'polypeptide(L)'
;MPYKPINDEKHNDLPSFIHQAALDPHLNLDALNQICDACIHFNFSGLCTTLNKLSPAKKRLGQNKKTKLIAVIAFPFGDIPSAIKKKEAEWAAEHGAEELDVVPNFLNLYEGAIEDFAEEISKISSIGLPSRVILDTMRLPKEKLALAIEACIDAGAQGIQTGNGFGFAANQTHIRELRSLIKNRCAIKAAGGIKSLMQALELINSGATSIGTSYGVDITKESKNHLKQK
;
A
#
# COMPACT_ATOMS: atom_id res chain seq x y z
N MET A 1 -5.90 -28.78 -1.99
CA MET A 1 -4.81 -28.92 -1.02
C MET A 1 -5.38 -28.66 0.36
N PRO A 2 -5.08 -29.47 1.39
CA PRO A 2 -5.61 -29.27 2.72
C PRO A 2 -5.18 -27.89 3.26
N TYR A 3 -6.08 -27.22 3.92
CA TYR A 3 -5.91 -25.96 4.62
C TYR A 3 -4.76 -26.12 5.64
N LYS A 4 -3.64 -25.40 5.43
CA LYS A 4 -2.61 -25.26 6.45
C LYS A 4 -3.17 -24.31 7.51
N PRO A 5 -3.24 -24.70 8.79
CA PRO A 5 -3.69 -23.82 9.85
C PRO A 5 -2.82 -22.56 9.85
N ILE A 6 -3.47 -21.42 10.00
CA ILE A 6 -2.84 -20.11 10.08
C ILE A 6 -1.92 -20.12 11.30
N ASN A 7 -0.64 -19.81 11.11
CA ASN A 7 0.35 -19.79 12.18
C ASN A 7 -0.04 -18.73 13.23
N ASP A 8 -0.23 -19.14 14.49
CA ASP A 8 -0.66 -18.27 15.60
C ASP A 8 0.28 -17.06 15.79
N GLU A 9 1.56 -17.15 15.43
CA GLU A 9 2.51 -16.02 15.45
C GLU A 9 2.05 -14.85 14.58
N LYS A 10 1.51 -15.12 13.37
CA LYS A 10 1.03 -14.06 12.48
C LYS A 10 -0.27 -13.40 12.96
N HIS A 11 -1.06 -14.08 13.77
CA HIS A 11 -2.22 -13.47 14.42
C HIS A 11 -1.82 -12.42 15.44
N ASN A 12 -0.79 -12.71 16.24
CA ASN A 12 -0.29 -11.79 17.27
C ASN A 12 0.38 -10.56 16.68
N ASP A 13 1.02 -10.69 15.52
CA ASP A 13 1.75 -9.62 14.83
C ASP A 13 0.95 -8.94 13.72
N LEU A 14 -0.32 -9.29 13.53
CA LEU A 14 -1.17 -8.76 12.46
C LEU A 14 -1.15 -7.22 12.33
N PRO A 15 -1.17 -6.43 13.44
CA PRO A 15 -1.11 -4.98 13.34
C PRO A 15 0.13 -4.45 12.59
N SER A 16 1.28 -5.15 12.67
CA SER A 16 2.51 -4.77 11.98
C SER A 16 2.44 -4.91 10.45
N PHE A 17 1.44 -5.63 9.93
CA PHE A 17 1.16 -5.74 8.51
C PHE A 17 0.15 -4.69 8.02
N ILE A 18 -0.57 -3.99 8.91
CA ILE A 18 -1.67 -3.10 8.52
C ILE A 18 -1.15 -1.70 8.16
N HIS A 19 -1.45 -1.29 6.93
CA HIS A 19 -1.46 0.09 6.48
C HIS A 19 -2.90 0.57 6.44
N GLN A 20 -3.32 1.31 7.48
CA GLN A 20 -4.68 1.84 7.58
C GLN A 20 -4.89 2.92 6.54
N ALA A 21 -5.95 2.80 5.74
CA ALA A 21 -6.29 3.79 4.74
C ALA A 21 -7.22 4.88 5.30
N ALA A 22 -6.87 6.15 5.06
CA ALA A 22 -7.66 7.36 5.31
C ALA A 22 -7.79 8.14 4.00
N LEU A 23 -8.37 7.49 2.96
CA LEU A 23 -8.38 7.96 1.58
C LEU A 23 -9.74 8.52 1.13
N ASP A 24 -10.81 8.32 1.92
CA ASP A 24 -12.12 8.89 1.61
C ASP A 24 -12.01 10.42 1.55
N PRO A 25 -12.38 11.07 0.41
CA PRO A 25 -12.32 12.52 0.27
C PRO A 25 -13.25 13.27 1.23
N HIS A 26 -14.30 12.62 1.73
CA HIS A 26 -15.28 13.19 2.64
C HIS A 26 -14.92 13.07 4.14
N LEU A 27 -13.75 12.50 4.47
CA LEU A 27 -13.28 12.46 5.85
C LEU A 27 -13.05 13.88 6.37
N ASN A 28 -13.77 14.23 7.45
CA ASN A 28 -13.52 15.45 8.21
C ASN A 28 -12.33 15.25 9.17
N LEU A 29 -11.92 16.32 9.84
CA LEU A 29 -10.75 16.29 10.74
C LEU A 29 -10.95 15.38 11.94
N ASP A 30 -12.17 15.30 12.50
CA ASP A 30 -12.46 14.43 13.65
C ASP A 30 -12.34 12.95 13.28
N ALA A 31 -12.88 12.56 12.12
CA ALA A 31 -12.76 11.21 11.61
C ALA A 31 -11.28 10.85 11.31
N LEU A 32 -10.51 11.78 10.74
CA LEU A 32 -9.07 11.59 10.53
C LEU A 32 -8.34 11.39 11.86
N ASN A 33 -8.64 12.20 12.88
CA ASN A 33 -8.06 12.09 14.21
C ASN A 33 -8.36 10.72 14.85
N GLN A 34 -9.60 10.23 14.73
CA GLN A 34 -9.98 8.90 15.23
C GLN A 34 -9.20 7.78 14.53
N ILE A 35 -8.97 7.89 13.21
CA ILE A 35 -8.15 6.94 12.47
C ILE A 35 -6.69 6.99 12.94
N CYS A 36 -6.12 8.16 13.14
CA CYS A 36 -4.77 8.31 13.68
C CYS A 36 -4.63 7.69 15.08
N ASP A 37 -5.60 7.96 15.98
CA ASP A 37 -5.64 7.39 17.32
C ASP A 37 -5.74 5.85 17.28
N ALA A 38 -6.52 5.31 16.37
CA ALA A 38 -6.60 3.87 16.15
C ALA A 38 -5.25 3.29 15.67
N CYS A 39 -4.55 3.98 14.75
CA CYS A 39 -3.22 3.55 14.31
C CYS A 39 -2.23 3.49 15.48
N ILE A 40 -2.26 4.49 16.36
CA ILE A 40 -1.41 4.52 17.57
C ILE A 40 -1.80 3.40 18.53
N HIS A 41 -3.10 3.27 18.84
CA HIS A 41 -3.62 2.29 19.80
C HIS A 41 -3.34 0.84 19.42
N PHE A 42 -3.52 0.52 18.13
CA PHE A 42 -3.31 -0.83 17.62
C PHE A 42 -1.87 -1.09 17.17
N ASN A 43 -1.01 -0.07 17.13
CA ASN A 43 0.35 -0.13 16.59
C ASN A 43 0.39 -0.56 15.10
N PHE A 44 -0.47 0.01 14.28
CA PHE A 44 -0.41 -0.23 12.84
C PHE A 44 0.90 0.28 12.25
N SER A 45 1.45 -0.46 11.28
CA SER A 45 2.72 -0.10 10.64
C SER A 45 2.64 1.12 9.74
N GLY A 46 1.45 1.48 9.23
CA GLY A 46 1.28 2.64 8.38
C GLY A 46 -0.11 3.27 8.43
N LEU A 47 -0.14 4.58 8.22
CA LEU A 47 -1.34 5.37 7.90
C LEU A 47 -1.17 5.93 6.49
N CYS A 48 -2.01 5.48 5.56
CA CYS A 48 -2.00 5.89 4.17
C CYS A 48 -3.06 6.97 3.93
N THR A 49 -2.66 8.15 3.45
CA THR A 49 -3.59 9.28 3.28
C THR A 49 -3.25 10.16 2.08
N THR A 50 -4.17 11.08 1.74
CA THR A 50 -4.01 12.06 0.66
C THR A 50 -3.22 13.28 1.13
N LEU A 51 -2.68 14.06 0.18
CA LEU A 51 -1.82 15.21 0.45
C LEU A 51 -2.42 16.20 1.46
N ASN A 52 -3.68 16.62 1.26
CA ASN A 52 -4.34 17.59 2.15
C ASN A 52 -4.49 17.13 3.61
N LYS A 53 -4.37 15.82 3.85
CA LYS A 53 -4.50 15.23 5.18
C LYS A 53 -3.15 14.93 5.84
N LEU A 54 -2.01 15.11 5.13
CA LEU A 54 -0.68 14.79 5.66
C LEU A 54 -0.33 15.59 6.92
N SER A 55 -0.37 16.93 6.83
CA SER A 55 0.00 17.79 7.97
C SER A 55 -0.89 17.56 9.19
N PRO A 56 -2.23 17.51 9.10
CA PRO A 56 -3.07 17.15 10.25
C PRO A 56 -2.79 15.75 10.79
N ALA A 57 -2.60 14.75 9.92
CA ALA A 57 -2.27 13.39 10.35
C ALA A 57 -0.90 13.34 11.06
N LYS A 58 0.14 14.00 10.51
CA LYS A 58 1.46 14.11 11.14
C LYS A 58 1.37 14.73 12.53
N LYS A 59 0.61 15.82 12.65
CA LYS A 59 0.38 16.49 13.94
C LYS A 59 -0.29 15.55 14.95
N ARG A 60 -1.30 14.77 14.52
CA ARG A 60 -2.03 13.84 15.40
C ARG A 60 -1.20 12.63 15.79
N LEU A 61 -0.44 12.04 14.86
CA LEU A 61 0.46 10.92 15.14
C LEU A 61 1.60 11.34 16.09
N GLY A 62 2.01 12.61 16.06
CA GLY A 62 3.00 13.18 16.96
C GLY A 62 4.35 12.44 16.91
N GLN A 63 4.83 12.01 18.08
CA GLN A 63 6.10 11.29 18.24
C GLN A 63 5.99 9.75 18.05
N ASN A 64 4.84 9.25 17.57
CA ASN A 64 4.69 7.82 17.31
C ASN A 64 5.59 7.39 16.15
N LYS A 65 6.61 6.56 16.46
CA LYS A 65 7.57 6.04 15.48
C LYS A 65 7.14 4.71 14.85
N LYS A 66 6.09 4.07 15.35
CA LYS A 66 5.64 2.76 14.87
C LYS A 66 4.80 2.87 13.61
N THR A 67 3.95 3.91 13.52
CA THR A 67 3.06 4.13 12.38
C THR A 67 3.71 5.08 11.40
N LYS A 68 4.11 4.59 10.23
CA LYS A 68 4.63 5.40 9.14
C LYS A 68 3.53 6.20 8.47
N LEU A 69 3.77 7.48 8.21
CA LEU A 69 2.86 8.31 7.43
C LEU A 69 3.13 8.13 5.94
N ILE A 70 2.17 7.57 5.22
CA ILE A 70 2.28 7.19 3.81
C ILE A 70 1.42 8.14 2.98
N ALA A 71 2.02 8.83 2.02
CA ALA A 71 1.29 9.67 1.08
C ALA A 71 0.95 8.91 -0.20
N VAL A 72 -0.29 9.05 -0.70
CA VAL A 72 -0.62 8.61 -2.06
C VAL A 72 -0.32 9.73 -3.05
N ILE A 73 0.32 9.38 -4.18
CA ILE A 73 0.72 10.29 -5.25
C ILE A 73 -0.05 9.94 -6.53
N ALA A 74 -0.62 10.95 -7.19
CA ALA A 74 -1.46 10.81 -8.39
C ALA A 74 -2.65 9.85 -8.20
N PHE A 75 -3.11 9.70 -6.98
CA PHE A 75 -4.18 8.78 -6.62
C PHE A 75 -5.58 9.34 -6.97
N PRO A 76 -6.53 8.49 -7.46
CA PRO A 76 -6.40 7.03 -7.58
C PRO A 76 -5.97 6.52 -8.96
N PHE A 77 -5.91 7.35 -10.00
CA PHE A 77 -5.85 6.89 -11.38
C PHE A 77 -4.49 7.09 -12.08
N GLY A 78 -3.60 7.92 -11.54
CA GLY A 78 -2.29 8.18 -12.14
C GLY A 78 -2.30 9.02 -13.41
N ASP A 79 -3.47 9.49 -13.86
CA ASP A 79 -3.67 10.20 -15.14
C ASP A 79 -3.41 11.71 -15.00
N ILE A 80 -2.18 12.03 -14.60
CA ILE A 80 -1.66 13.41 -14.56
C ILE A 80 -0.21 13.42 -15.06
N PRO A 81 0.30 14.56 -15.56
CA PRO A 81 1.68 14.66 -16.04
C PRO A 81 2.72 14.27 -14.99
N SER A 82 3.80 13.57 -15.39
CA SER A 82 4.88 13.12 -14.51
C SER A 82 5.52 14.25 -13.70
N ALA A 83 5.62 15.46 -14.29
CA ALA A 83 6.14 16.63 -13.58
C ALA A 83 5.25 17.04 -12.39
N ILE A 84 3.94 16.86 -12.49
CA ILE A 84 3.00 17.13 -11.38
C ILE A 84 3.11 16.05 -10.31
N LYS A 85 3.21 14.77 -10.69
CA LYS A 85 3.43 13.67 -9.73
C LYS A 85 4.70 13.88 -8.91
N LYS A 86 5.79 14.32 -9.57
CA LYS A 86 7.04 14.65 -8.88
C LYS A 86 6.84 15.76 -7.87
N LYS A 87 6.12 16.83 -8.23
CA LYS A 87 5.81 17.93 -7.29
C LYS A 87 4.92 17.49 -6.13
N GLU A 88 3.94 16.61 -6.37
CA GLU A 88 3.14 16.00 -5.29
C GLU A 88 4.03 15.22 -4.32
N ALA A 89 4.97 14.44 -4.83
CA ALA A 89 5.88 13.64 -4.02
C ALA A 89 6.88 14.49 -3.23
N GLU A 90 7.44 15.54 -3.85
CA GLU A 90 8.28 16.54 -3.18
C GLU A 90 7.51 17.23 -2.05
N TRP A 91 6.31 17.70 -2.36
CA TRP A 91 5.42 18.34 -1.37
C TRP A 91 5.09 17.38 -0.21
N ALA A 92 4.79 16.11 -0.52
CA ALA A 92 4.52 15.10 0.50
C ALA A 92 5.71 14.91 1.45
N ALA A 93 6.93 14.82 0.91
CA ALA A 93 8.15 14.70 1.69
C ALA A 93 8.36 15.91 2.63
N GLU A 94 8.17 17.13 2.13
CA GLU A 94 8.27 18.37 2.91
C GLU A 94 7.21 18.46 4.02
N HIS A 95 6.04 17.81 3.84
CA HIS A 95 4.91 17.83 4.78
C HIS A 95 4.83 16.59 5.67
N GLY A 96 5.91 15.83 5.73
CA GLY A 96 6.12 14.79 6.74
C GLY A 96 5.69 13.40 6.35
N ALA A 97 5.46 13.12 5.06
CA ALA A 97 5.38 11.75 4.58
C ALA A 97 6.71 11.02 4.85
N GLU A 98 6.62 9.76 5.20
CA GLU A 98 7.76 8.88 5.45
C GLU A 98 7.89 7.81 4.37
N GLU A 99 6.80 7.57 3.61
CA GLU A 99 6.75 6.65 2.47
C GLU A 99 5.75 7.17 1.43
N LEU A 100 5.89 6.73 0.19
CA LEU A 100 5.04 7.12 -0.94
C LEU A 100 4.39 5.91 -1.60
N ASP A 101 3.08 5.98 -1.86
CA ASP A 101 2.35 5.04 -2.71
C ASP A 101 1.95 5.75 -4.00
N VAL A 102 2.57 5.39 -5.12
CA VAL A 102 2.51 6.15 -6.37
C VAL A 102 1.69 5.41 -7.43
N VAL A 103 0.72 6.08 -8.04
CA VAL A 103 0.04 5.54 -9.22
C VAL A 103 0.81 5.99 -10.47
N PRO A 104 1.35 5.04 -11.28
CA PRO A 104 2.17 5.37 -12.43
C PRO A 104 1.33 5.84 -13.63
N ASN A 105 2.00 6.32 -14.67
CA ASN A 105 1.38 6.58 -15.97
C ASN A 105 1.16 5.26 -16.72
N PHE A 106 -0.04 4.72 -16.66
CA PHE A 106 -0.39 3.49 -17.37
C PHE A 106 -0.40 3.65 -18.90
N LEU A 107 -0.60 4.87 -19.43
CA LEU A 107 -0.54 5.09 -20.87
C LEU A 107 0.83 4.70 -21.42
N ASN A 108 1.93 5.14 -20.77
CA ASN A 108 3.29 4.79 -21.19
C ASN A 108 3.50 3.26 -21.22
N LEU A 109 2.96 2.55 -20.22
CA LEU A 109 3.04 1.09 -20.16
C LEU A 109 2.23 0.42 -21.30
N TYR A 110 1.03 0.93 -21.62
CA TYR A 110 0.20 0.38 -22.67
C TYR A 110 0.72 0.65 -24.07
N GLU A 111 1.30 1.83 -24.30
CA GLU A 111 1.93 2.22 -25.56
C GLU A 111 3.34 1.60 -25.77
N GLY A 112 3.86 0.91 -24.75
CA GLY A 112 5.18 0.30 -24.82
C GLY A 112 6.34 1.26 -24.57
N ALA A 113 6.07 2.49 -24.13
CA ALA A 113 7.07 3.49 -23.72
C ALA A 113 7.61 3.15 -22.31
N ILE A 114 8.27 2.00 -22.19
CA ILE A 114 8.71 1.46 -20.90
C ILE A 114 9.81 2.30 -20.25
N GLU A 115 10.63 2.95 -21.04
CA GLU A 115 11.68 3.85 -20.56
C GLU A 115 11.06 5.07 -19.89
N ASP A 116 10.05 5.70 -20.50
CA ASP A 116 9.30 6.84 -19.90
C ASP A 116 8.55 6.42 -18.64
N PHE A 117 7.99 5.19 -18.63
CA PHE A 117 7.35 4.61 -17.45
C PHE A 117 8.36 4.46 -16.30
N ALA A 118 9.52 3.89 -16.55
CA ALA A 118 10.58 3.70 -15.57
C ALA A 118 11.18 5.04 -15.10
N GLU A 119 11.38 5.98 -16.02
CA GLU A 119 11.92 7.31 -15.71
C GLU A 119 11.02 8.09 -14.74
N GLU A 120 9.69 8.03 -14.93
CA GLU A 120 8.73 8.66 -14.01
C GLU A 120 8.93 8.11 -12.60
N ILE A 121 8.98 6.80 -12.45
CA ILE A 121 9.15 6.12 -11.15
C ILE A 121 10.50 6.46 -10.53
N SER A 122 11.57 6.45 -11.34
CA SER A 122 12.93 6.79 -10.89
C SER A 122 13.02 8.22 -10.36
N LYS A 123 12.39 9.19 -11.03
CA LYS A 123 12.33 10.59 -10.58
C LYS A 123 11.64 10.74 -9.22
N ILE A 124 10.64 9.92 -8.93
CA ILE A 124 9.95 9.92 -7.64
C ILE A 124 10.77 9.18 -6.58
N SER A 125 11.33 8.03 -6.91
CA SER A 125 12.19 7.26 -6.00
C SER A 125 13.44 8.03 -5.59
N SER A 126 13.97 8.91 -6.46
CA SER A 126 15.14 9.76 -6.19
C SER A 126 14.89 10.87 -5.14
N ILE A 127 13.65 11.12 -4.73
CA ILE A 127 13.32 12.05 -3.63
C ILE A 127 13.86 11.54 -2.29
N GLY A 128 14.14 10.23 -2.19
CA GLY A 128 14.79 9.63 -1.01
C GLY A 128 13.83 9.04 0.01
N LEU A 129 12.51 9.04 -0.26
CA LEU A 129 11.54 8.30 0.54
C LEU A 129 11.30 6.90 -0.07
N PRO A 130 11.10 5.87 0.77
CA PRO A 130 10.65 4.58 0.30
C PRO A 130 9.37 4.73 -0.54
N SER A 131 9.38 4.19 -1.76
CA SER A 131 8.25 4.28 -2.67
C SER A 131 7.72 2.90 -3.07
N ARG A 132 6.39 2.79 -3.15
CA ARG A 132 5.68 1.64 -3.74
C ARG A 132 4.87 2.11 -4.94
N VAL A 133 4.85 1.29 -5.98
CA VAL A 133 4.07 1.57 -7.19
C VAL A 133 2.76 0.80 -7.15
N ILE A 134 1.64 1.52 -7.31
CA ILE A 134 0.28 0.95 -7.37
C ILE A 134 0.02 0.53 -8.82
N LEU A 135 0.19 -0.75 -9.13
CA LEU A 135 0.14 -1.24 -10.50
C LEU A 135 -1.25 -1.67 -10.98
N ASP A 136 -2.26 -1.75 -10.09
CA ASP A 136 -3.57 -2.38 -10.43
C ASP A 136 -3.38 -3.73 -11.15
N THR A 137 -2.56 -4.56 -10.53
CA THR A 137 -1.89 -5.73 -11.13
C THR A 137 -2.84 -6.75 -11.75
N MET A 138 -4.10 -6.80 -11.28
CA MET A 138 -5.12 -7.72 -11.80
C MET A 138 -5.73 -7.28 -13.14
N ARG A 139 -5.51 -6.03 -13.56
CA ARG A 139 -5.93 -5.52 -14.87
C ARG A 139 -4.86 -5.68 -15.94
N LEU A 140 -3.60 -5.84 -15.53
CA LEU A 140 -2.50 -5.93 -16.48
C LEU A 140 -2.43 -7.33 -17.10
N PRO A 141 -2.30 -7.46 -18.44
CA PRO A 141 -1.91 -8.71 -19.06
C PRO A 141 -0.58 -9.21 -18.51
N LYS A 142 -0.39 -10.53 -18.45
CA LYS A 142 0.80 -11.15 -17.80
C LYS A 142 2.13 -10.61 -18.30
N GLU A 143 2.25 -10.42 -19.61
CA GLU A 143 3.48 -9.91 -20.24
C GLU A 143 3.76 -8.46 -19.80
N LYS A 144 2.72 -7.62 -19.76
CA LYS A 144 2.83 -6.24 -19.28
C LYS A 144 3.08 -6.17 -17.78
N LEU A 145 2.48 -7.07 -16.98
CA LEU A 145 2.70 -7.15 -15.54
C LEU A 145 4.17 -7.47 -15.22
N ALA A 146 4.75 -8.47 -15.87
CA ALA A 146 6.14 -8.82 -15.66
C ALA A 146 7.10 -7.66 -16.03
N LEU A 147 6.84 -7.03 -17.18
CA LEU A 147 7.63 -5.89 -17.66
C LEU A 147 7.51 -4.69 -16.70
N ALA A 148 6.29 -4.37 -16.24
CA ALA A 148 6.06 -3.28 -15.30
C ALA A 148 6.76 -3.51 -13.96
N ILE A 149 6.74 -4.75 -13.44
CA ILE A 149 7.42 -5.11 -12.19
C ILE A 149 8.93 -4.90 -12.34
N GLU A 150 9.55 -5.40 -13.41
CA GLU A 150 10.99 -5.20 -13.66
C GLU A 150 11.32 -3.71 -13.75
N ALA A 151 10.56 -2.95 -14.54
CA ALA A 151 10.77 -1.51 -14.68
C ALA A 151 10.65 -0.76 -13.35
N CYS A 152 9.67 -1.12 -12.50
CA CYS A 152 9.52 -0.53 -11.18
C CYS A 152 10.72 -0.81 -10.26
N ILE A 153 11.20 -2.06 -10.24
CA ILE A 153 12.34 -2.47 -9.40
C ILE A 153 13.62 -1.78 -9.87
N ASP A 154 13.88 -1.76 -11.17
CA ASP A 154 15.05 -1.12 -11.75
C ASP A 154 15.04 0.41 -11.56
N ALA A 155 13.84 1.01 -11.54
CA ALA A 155 13.65 2.42 -11.23
C ALA A 155 13.76 2.76 -9.72
N GLY A 156 14.03 1.78 -8.86
CA GLY A 156 14.27 1.98 -7.43
C GLY A 156 13.03 1.91 -6.55
N ALA A 157 11.88 1.45 -7.05
CA ALA A 157 10.71 1.21 -6.23
C ALA A 157 10.97 0.08 -5.21
N GLN A 158 10.65 0.32 -3.95
CA GLN A 158 10.88 -0.63 -2.86
C GLN A 158 9.70 -1.59 -2.66
N GLY A 159 8.60 -1.39 -3.38
CA GLY A 159 7.44 -2.27 -3.32
C GLY A 159 6.47 -2.09 -4.47
N ILE A 160 5.62 -3.10 -4.63
CA ILE A 160 4.48 -3.10 -5.54
C ILE A 160 3.20 -3.21 -4.71
N GLN A 161 2.22 -2.37 -5.03
CA GLN A 161 0.86 -2.47 -4.47
C GLN A 161 -0.10 -3.02 -5.52
N THR A 162 -0.93 -3.99 -5.12
CA THR A 162 -1.81 -4.73 -6.06
C THR A 162 -2.90 -3.89 -6.70
N GLY A 163 -3.50 -2.96 -5.96
CA GLY A 163 -4.59 -2.13 -6.49
C GLY A 163 -4.80 -0.85 -5.69
N ASN A 164 -5.62 0.04 -6.23
CA ASN A 164 -5.98 1.33 -5.65
C ASN A 164 -7.29 1.31 -4.82
N GLY A 165 -7.98 0.16 -4.75
CA GLY A 165 -9.26 0.02 -4.07
C GLY A 165 -10.50 0.26 -4.95
N PHE A 166 -10.34 0.74 -6.19
CA PHE A 166 -11.42 0.99 -7.15
C PHE A 166 -11.53 -0.10 -8.23
N GLY A 167 -10.69 -1.13 -8.14
CA GLY A 167 -10.65 -2.25 -9.08
C GLY A 167 -10.98 -3.59 -8.42
N PHE A 168 -10.28 -4.63 -8.87
CA PHE A 168 -10.45 -5.98 -8.36
C PHE A 168 -9.96 -6.13 -6.92
N ALA A 169 -10.62 -7.04 -6.17
CA ALA A 169 -10.16 -7.40 -4.84
C ALA A 169 -8.87 -8.24 -4.91
N ALA A 170 -7.94 -7.95 -4.01
CA ALA A 170 -6.73 -8.76 -3.87
C ALA A 170 -7.08 -10.21 -3.50
N ASN A 171 -6.40 -11.19 -4.11
CA ASN A 171 -6.58 -12.60 -3.81
C ASN A 171 -5.25 -13.35 -3.67
N GLN A 172 -5.28 -14.48 -2.98
CA GLN A 172 -4.10 -15.25 -2.64
C GLN A 172 -3.35 -15.82 -3.86
N THR A 173 -4.07 -16.21 -4.91
CA THR A 173 -3.44 -16.77 -6.12
C THR A 173 -2.59 -15.72 -6.80
N HIS A 174 -3.12 -14.51 -6.91
CA HIS A 174 -2.41 -13.39 -7.52
C HIS A 174 -1.20 -12.92 -6.68
N ILE A 175 -1.30 -12.91 -5.35
CA ILE A 175 -0.14 -12.61 -4.49
C ILE A 175 0.99 -13.63 -4.70
N ARG A 176 0.67 -14.93 -4.83
CA ARG A 176 1.68 -15.97 -5.13
C ARG A 176 2.32 -15.75 -6.50
N GLU A 177 1.55 -15.37 -7.52
CA GLU A 177 2.06 -15.01 -8.84
C GLU A 177 3.03 -13.82 -8.75
N LEU A 178 2.62 -12.72 -8.10
CA LEU A 178 3.48 -11.57 -7.87
C LEU A 178 4.77 -11.95 -7.13
N ARG A 179 4.66 -12.79 -6.09
CA ARG A 179 5.82 -13.27 -5.32
C ARG A 179 6.82 -14.00 -6.22
N SER A 180 6.33 -14.82 -7.16
CA SER A 180 7.19 -15.55 -8.10
C SER A 180 7.88 -14.62 -9.10
N LEU A 181 7.21 -13.56 -9.58
CA LEU A 181 7.77 -12.56 -10.47
C LEU A 181 8.79 -11.66 -9.77
N ILE A 182 8.48 -11.18 -8.58
CA ILE A 182 9.31 -10.27 -7.80
C ILE A 182 10.59 -10.94 -7.25
N LYS A 183 10.55 -12.25 -6.96
CA LYS A 183 11.68 -13.04 -6.44
C LYS A 183 12.36 -12.42 -5.21
N ASN A 184 11.57 -11.89 -4.29
CA ASN A 184 12.02 -11.22 -3.05
C ASN A 184 12.81 -9.90 -3.25
N ARG A 185 12.82 -9.30 -4.41
CA ARG A 185 13.56 -8.07 -4.70
C ARG A 185 12.89 -6.80 -4.15
N CYS A 186 11.57 -6.85 -3.95
CA CYS A 186 10.83 -5.75 -3.35
C CYS A 186 9.63 -6.25 -2.53
N ALA A 187 9.00 -5.36 -1.78
CA ALA A 187 7.82 -5.64 -0.95
C ALA A 187 6.55 -5.81 -1.79
N ILE A 188 5.55 -6.54 -1.25
CA ILE A 188 4.21 -6.66 -1.83
C ILE A 188 3.19 -6.09 -0.85
N LYS A 189 2.54 -4.99 -1.20
CA LYS A 189 1.39 -4.48 -0.46
C LYS A 189 0.11 -4.97 -1.13
N ALA A 190 -0.63 -5.83 -0.44
CA ALA A 190 -1.95 -6.26 -0.89
C ALA A 190 -2.97 -5.18 -0.52
N ALA A 191 -3.69 -4.64 -1.49
CA ALA A 191 -4.73 -3.65 -1.29
C ALA A 191 -5.88 -3.87 -2.29
N GLY A 192 -7.10 -3.54 -1.86
CA GLY A 192 -8.35 -3.70 -2.62
C GLY A 192 -9.25 -4.77 -2.00
N GLY A 193 -10.41 -4.34 -1.48
CA GLY A 193 -11.49 -5.22 -1.03
C GLY A 193 -11.20 -6.07 0.23
N ILE A 194 -10.17 -5.76 1.01
CA ILE A 194 -9.78 -6.54 2.21
C ILE A 194 -10.57 -6.03 3.41
N LYS A 195 -11.51 -6.84 3.92
CA LYS A 195 -12.47 -6.44 4.97
C LYS A 195 -12.53 -7.39 6.17
N SER A 196 -11.93 -8.58 6.10
CA SER A 196 -11.98 -9.59 7.15
C SER A 196 -10.60 -10.09 7.54
N LEU A 197 -10.50 -10.65 8.75
CA LEU A 197 -9.30 -11.31 9.26
C LEU A 197 -8.84 -12.43 8.32
N MET A 198 -9.76 -13.28 7.86
CA MET A 198 -9.44 -14.41 6.99
C MET A 198 -8.76 -13.93 5.70
N GLN A 199 -9.33 -12.92 5.02
CA GLN A 199 -8.73 -12.35 3.81
C GLN A 199 -7.32 -11.81 4.08
N ALA A 200 -7.12 -11.04 5.17
CA ALA A 200 -5.82 -10.48 5.50
C ALA A 200 -4.77 -11.58 5.72
N LEU A 201 -5.09 -12.60 6.52
CA LEU A 201 -4.18 -13.71 6.82
C LEU A 201 -3.87 -14.57 5.59
N GLU A 202 -4.84 -14.83 4.72
CA GLU A 202 -4.61 -15.55 3.46
C GLU A 202 -3.63 -14.81 2.56
N LEU A 203 -3.73 -13.49 2.45
CA LEU A 203 -2.83 -12.67 1.64
C LEU A 203 -1.41 -12.63 2.25
N ILE A 204 -1.29 -12.46 3.57
CA ILE A 204 -0.01 -12.49 4.29
C ILE A 204 0.65 -13.88 4.12
N ASN A 205 -0.11 -14.96 4.28
CA ASN A 205 0.41 -16.32 4.10
C ASN A 205 0.81 -16.61 2.64
N SER A 206 0.22 -15.91 1.69
CA SER A 206 0.58 -16.01 0.27
C SER A 206 1.80 -15.18 -0.12
N GLY A 207 2.30 -14.33 0.78
CA GLY A 207 3.54 -13.57 0.58
C GLY A 207 3.40 -12.05 0.54
N ALA A 208 2.20 -11.50 0.87
CA ALA A 208 2.07 -10.07 1.08
C ALA A 208 2.89 -9.64 2.32
N THR A 209 3.62 -8.55 2.19
CA THR A 209 4.44 -7.96 3.28
C THR A 209 3.69 -6.88 4.04
N SER A 210 2.60 -6.34 3.46
CA SER A 210 1.68 -5.42 4.11
C SER A 210 0.28 -5.50 3.49
N ILE A 211 -0.71 -5.03 4.26
CA ILE A 211 -2.13 -5.03 3.93
C ILE A 211 -2.65 -3.59 3.95
N GLY A 212 -3.05 -3.07 2.79
CA GLY A 212 -3.72 -1.77 2.67
C GLY A 212 -5.24 -1.93 2.81
N THR A 213 -5.83 -1.39 3.88
CA THR A 213 -7.26 -1.50 4.14
C THR A 213 -7.81 -0.33 4.96
N SER A 214 -9.08 0.02 4.78
CA SER A 214 -9.82 0.92 5.68
C SER A 214 -10.46 0.19 6.87
N TYR A 215 -10.39 -1.14 6.89
CA TYR A 215 -11.00 -2.00 7.93
C TYR A 215 -9.96 -2.53 8.94
N GLY A 216 -8.80 -1.91 9.07
CA GLY A 216 -7.72 -2.40 9.95
C GLY A 216 -8.14 -2.59 11.40
N VAL A 217 -8.98 -1.68 11.93
CA VAL A 217 -9.52 -1.77 13.29
C VAL A 217 -10.39 -3.01 13.47
N ASP A 218 -11.33 -3.24 12.53
CA ASP A 218 -12.26 -4.37 12.61
C ASP A 218 -11.53 -5.70 12.48
N ILE A 219 -10.62 -5.80 11.51
CA ILE A 219 -9.76 -6.97 11.28
C ILE A 219 -8.93 -7.29 12.54
N THR A 220 -8.38 -6.26 13.20
CA THR A 220 -7.56 -6.46 14.41
C THR A 220 -8.40 -6.87 15.62
N LYS A 221 -9.60 -6.31 15.77
CA LYS A 221 -10.55 -6.73 16.82
C LYS A 221 -11.01 -8.18 16.61
N GLU A 222 -11.32 -8.56 15.37
CA GLU A 222 -11.66 -9.94 14.99
C GLU A 222 -10.53 -10.90 15.39
N SER A 223 -9.26 -10.56 15.08
CA SER A 223 -8.08 -11.35 15.48
C SER A 223 -7.99 -11.54 16.99
N LYS A 224 -8.12 -10.48 17.78
CA LYS A 224 -8.07 -10.55 19.24
C LYS A 224 -9.17 -11.43 19.83
N ASN A 225 -10.38 -11.38 19.27
CA ASN A 225 -11.50 -12.21 19.70
C ASN A 225 -11.25 -13.70 19.39
N HIS A 226 -10.69 -13.99 18.23
CA HIS A 226 -10.35 -15.37 17.83
C HIS A 226 -9.31 -16.00 18.75
N LEU A 227 -8.29 -15.22 19.16
CA LEU A 227 -7.26 -15.67 20.11
C LEU A 227 -7.78 -15.91 21.54
N LYS A 228 -8.85 -15.23 21.97
CA LYS A 228 -9.47 -15.45 23.30
C LYS A 228 -10.38 -16.69 23.36
N GLN A 229 -10.78 -17.24 22.23
CA GLN A 229 -11.66 -18.41 22.14
C GLN A 229 -10.89 -19.74 22.01
N LYS A 230 -9.57 -19.67 21.85
CA LYS A 230 -8.65 -20.83 21.89
C LYS A 230 -8.07 -21.01 23.30
#